data_cb8cc7d2d71dfee318538fd1571dff96
#
_entry.id   cb8cc7d2d71dfee318538fd1571dff96
#
_cell.length_a   1.000
_cell.length_b   1.000
_cell.length_c   1.000
_cell.angle_alpha   90.00
_cell.angle_beta   90.00
_cell.angle_gamma   90.00
#
_symmetry.space_group_name_H-M   'P 1'
#
loop_
_entity.id
_entity.type
_entity.pdbx_description
1 polymer ?
#
loop_
_entity_poly.entity_id
_entity_poly.type
_entity_poly.pdbx_seq_one_letter_code
_entity_poly.pdbx_strand_id
1 'polypeptide(L)'
;KNMDERYPLMARGIYEGGEVQMIIMLWGLSWEKMTLGQANFLTVVSYLIQNAMLRAQRYMQALEDQRYSRDSEILEPDAFESLVQAYMNAESKNLVECVLVKVDIPKEQYREIDEHMSGQLRDSDYLGIMPDGNLYILLTNTTRESAVIVQERFEKNGYKTECVEKMAVCHKE
;
A
#
# COMPACT_ATOMS: atom_id res chain seq x y z
N LYS A 1 45.96 -0.42 13.66
CA LYS A 1 45.40 -0.58 12.30
C LYS A 1 44.06 0.13 12.25
N ASN A 2 44.00 1.24 11.52
CA ASN A 2 42.69 1.91 11.25
C ASN A 2 41.84 0.93 10.47
N MET A 3 40.76 0.46 11.09
CA MET A 3 39.74 -0.29 10.37
C MET A 3 39.03 0.65 9.42
N ASP A 4 38.82 0.23 8.19
CA ASP A 4 38.11 0.98 7.19
C ASP A 4 36.64 1.03 7.59
N GLU A 5 36.15 2.23 7.94
CA GLU A 5 34.75 2.45 8.36
C GLU A 5 33.71 2.07 7.31
N ARG A 6 34.15 1.77 6.09
CA ARG A 6 33.29 1.28 5.00
C ARG A 6 32.76 -0.13 5.25
N TYR A 7 33.46 -0.93 6.06
CA TYR A 7 33.08 -2.33 6.31
C TYR A 7 32.45 -2.47 7.70
N PRO A 8 31.34 -3.21 7.84
CA PRO A 8 30.78 -3.52 9.16
C PRO A 8 31.73 -4.43 9.92
N LEU A 9 31.81 -4.23 11.21
CA LEU A 9 32.60 -5.08 12.10
C LEU A 9 31.97 -6.46 12.29
N MET A 10 30.64 -6.49 12.32
CA MET A 10 29.84 -7.71 12.39
C MET A 10 28.63 -7.57 11.47
N ALA A 11 28.27 -8.66 10.84
CA ALA A 11 27.04 -8.76 10.04
C ALA A 11 26.36 -10.10 10.30
N ARG A 12 25.03 -10.07 10.30
CA ARG A 12 24.21 -11.27 10.43
C ARG A 12 23.01 -11.19 9.51
N GLY A 13 22.82 -12.21 8.67
CA GLY A 13 21.63 -12.38 7.84
C GLY A 13 20.46 -12.92 8.67
N ILE A 14 19.27 -12.43 8.37
CA ILE A 14 17.97 -12.96 8.81
C ILE A 14 17.37 -13.65 7.60
N TYR A 15 16.97 -14.90 7.76
CA TYR A 15 16.52 -15.77 6.69
C TYR A 15 15.08 -16.21 6.91
N GLU A 16 14.30 -16.31 5.83
CA GLU A 16 13.01 -16.96 5.76
C GLU A 16 12.93 -17.79 4.48
N GLY A 17 12.51 -19.05 4.58
CA GLY A 17 12.41 -19.95 3.43
C GLY A 17 13.75 -20.21 2.69
N GLY A 18 14.90 -19.92 3.33
CA GLY A 18 16.22 -20.03 2.72
C GLY A 18 16.72 -18.76 2.03
N GLU A 19 15.90 -17.71 1.97
CA GLU A 19 16.24 -16.41 1.38
C GLU A 19 16.60 -15.39 2.45
N VAL A 20 17.53 -14.49 2.12
CA VAL A 20 17.91 -13.38 3.01
C VAL A 20 16.86 -12.29 2.96
N GLN A 21 16.15 -12.09 4.06
CA GLN A 21 15.14 -11.04 4.19
C GLN A 21 15.73 -9.72 4.71
N MET A 22 16.73 -9.81 5.56
CA MET A 22 17.36 -8.64 6.17
C MET A 22 18.81 -8.97 6.54
N ILE A 23 19.67 -7.96 6.55
CA ILE A 23 21.04 -8.06 7.08
C ILE A 23 21.21 -7.01 8.17
N ILE A 24 21.54 -7.47 9.37
CA ILE A 24 21.95 -6.59 10.49
C ILE A 24 23.44 -6.38 10.41
N MET A 25 23.87 -5.15 10.36
CA MET A 25 25.27 -4.79 10.28
C MET A 25 25.61 -3.81 11.40
N LEU A 26 26.79 -4.00 12.02
CA LEU A 26 27.28 -3.16 13.11
C LEU A 26 28.59 -2.50 12.71
N TRP A 27 28.66 -1.18 12.93
CA TRP A 27 29.84 -0.34 12.74
C TRP A 27 30.21 0.35 14.04
N GLY A 28 31.38 0.98 14.07
CA GLY A 28 31.79 1.87 15.14
C GLY A 28 32.22 1.17 16.45
N LEU A 29 32.33 -0.16 16.46
CA LEU A 29 32.87 -0.91 17.58
C LEU A 29 34.39 -1.04 17.44
N SER A 30 35.14 -0.87 18.53
CA SER A 30 36.58 -1.18 18.50
C SER A 30 36.79 -2.70 18.51
N TRP A 31 37.76 -3.17 17.74
CA TRP A 31 38.10 -4.59 17.65
C TRP A 31 38.42 -5.21 19.02
N GLU A 32 39.02 -4.45 19.90
CA GLU A 32 39.36 -4.86 21.27
C GLU A 32 38.15 -5.20 22.14
N LYS A 33 37.00 -4.64 21.80
CA LYS A 33 35.72 -4.90 22.48
C LYS A 33 34.96 -6.09 21.89
N MET A 34 35.46 -6.70 20.79
CA MET A 34 34.86 -7.86 20.18
C MET A 34 35.10 -9.11 21.03
N THR A 35 34.13 -9.47 21.82
CA THR A 35 34.13 -10.70 22.61
C THR A 35 33.13 -11.70 22.08
N LEU A 36 33.32 -12.98 22.42
CA LEU A 36 32.34 -14.03 22.12
C LEU A 36 30.94 -13.69 22.69
N GLY A 37 30.92 -13.03 23.85
CA GLY A 37 29.68 -12.55 24.48
C GLY A 37 28.92 -11.55 23.60
N GLN A 38 29.62 -10.63 22.94
CA GLN A 38 29.00 -9.67 22.02
C GLN A 38 28.50 -10.32 20.74
N ALA A 39 29.22 -11.32 20.20
CA ALA A 39 28.76 -12.12 19.08
C ALA A 39 27.49 -12.90 19.44
N ASN A 40 27.44 -13.50 20.61
CA ASN A 40 26.25 -14.18 21.12
C ASN A 40 25.09 -13.21 21.35
N PHE A 41 25.39 -12.00 21.87
CA PHE A 41 24.37 -10.95 22.06
C PHE A 41 23.75 -10.53 20.72
N LEU A 42 24.58 -10.26 19.69
CA LEU A 42 24.08 -9.97 18.34
C LEU A 42 23.20 -11.13 17.81
N THR A 43 23.57 -12.36 18.09
CA THR A 43 22.79 -13.54 17.73
C THR A 43 21.40 -13.52 18.38
N VAL A 44 21.33 -13.30 19.68
CA VAL A 44 20.06 -13.23 20.42
C VAL A 44 19.20 -12.07 19.92
N VAL A 45 19.77 -10.87 19.77
CA VAL A 45 19.07 -9.70 19.25
C VAL A 45 18.55 -9.95 17.84
N SER A 46 19.33 -10.61 16.99
CA SER A 46 18.90 -10.97 15.63
C SER A 46 17.70 -11.91 15.62
N TYR A 47 17.64 -12.90 16.51
CA TYR A 47 16.46 -13.75 16.67
C TYR A 47 15.23 -13.00 17.16
N LEU A 48 15.40 -12.04 18.08
CA LEU A 48 14.29 -11.21 18.55
C LEU A 48 13.74 -10.34 17.41
N ILE A 49 14.63 -9.71 16.63
CA ILE A 49 14.27 -8.91 15.46
C ILE A 49 13.58 -9.78 14.42
N GLN A 50 14.12 -10.96 14.12
CA GLN A 50 13.51 -11.92 13.18
C GLN A 50 12.09 -12.27 13.59
N ASN A 51 11.86 -12.62 14.84
CA ASN A 51 10.53 -12.96 15.33
C ASN A 51 9.55 -11.78 15.26
N ALA A 52 10.02 -10.55 15.58
CA ALA A 52 9.21 -9.35 15.48
C ALA A 52 8.85 -9.03 14.02
N MET A 53 9.82 -9.14 13.11
CA MET A 53 9.65 -8.92 11.68
C MET A 53 8.65 -9.91 11.07
N LEU A 54 8.79 -11.21 11.35
CA LEU A 54 7.89 -12.24 10.86
C LEU A 54 6.45 -12.04 11.35
N ARG A 55 6.27 -11.59 12.60
CA ARG A 55 4.95 -11.24 13.11
C ARG A 55 4.37 -10.02 12.38
N ALA A 56 5.19 -8.99 12.16
CA ALA A 56 4.76 -7.79 11.45
C ALA A 56 4.38 -8.10 10.00
N GLN A 57 5.17 -8.91 9.30
CA GLN A 57 4.88 -9.33 7.93
C GLN A 57 3.56 -10.13 7.84
N ARG A 58 3.36 -11.11 8.74
CA ARG A 58 2.10 -11.88 8.79
C ARG A 58 0.90 -11.00 9.09
N TYR A 59 1.06 -10.02 9.98
CA TYR A 59 0.01 -9.06 10.27
C TYR A 59 -0.29 -8.16 9.07
N MET A 60 0.74 -7.68 8.38
CA MET A 60 0.57 -6.88 7.16
C MET A 60 -0.09 -7.69 6.05
N GLN A 61 0.34 -8.94 5.81
CA GLN A 61 -0.32 -9.83 4.85
C GLN A 61 -1.79 -10.07 5.19
N ALA A 62 -2.10 -10.36 6.46
CA ALA A 62 -3.49 -10.55 6.88
C ALA A 62 -4.33 -9.28 6.69
N LEU A 63 -3.75 -8.09 6.85
CA LEU A 63 -4.41 -6.82 6.54
C LEU A 63 -4.56 -6.60 5.03
N GLU A 64 -3.57 -6.96 4.22
CA GLU A 64 -3.64 -6.88 2.76
C GLU A 64 -4.72 -7.81 2.21
N ASP A 65 -4.80 -9.04 2.70
CA ASP A 65 -5.86 -10.00 2.34
C ASP A 65 -7.28 -9.49 2.71
N GLN A 66 -7.38 -8.60 3.70
CA GLN A 66 -8.64 -7.95 4.09
C GLN A 66 -8.93 -6.64 3.34
N ARG A 67 -7.92 -6.06 2.68
CA ARG A 67 -8.08 -4.79 1.94
C ARG A 67 -8.73 -4.97 0.59
N TYR A 68 -8.56 -6.12 -0.02
CA TYR A 68 -9.06 -6.42 -1.36
C TYR A 68 -10.17 -7.45 -1.31
N SER A 69 -11.14 -7.30 -2.18
CA SER A 69 -12.16 -8.32 -2.43
C SER A 69 -11.50 -9.60 -2.95
N ARG A 70 -12.04 -10.75 -2.57
CA ARG A 70 -11.44 -12.05 -2.92
C ARG A 70 -11.18 -12.16 -4.42
N ASP A 71 -9.94 -12.47 -4.77
CA ASP A 71 -9.46 -12.65 -6.16
C ASP A 71 -9.72 -11.42 -7.07
N SER A 72 -9.59 -10.20 -6.52
CA SER A 72 -9.89 -8.96 -7.22
C SER A 72 -8.96 -7.84 -6.73
N GLU A 73 -8.71 -6.85 -7.58
CA GLU A 73 -7.98 -5.62 -7.22
C GLU A 73 -8.89 -4.54 -6.62
N ILE A 74 -10.18 -4.84 -6.42
CA ILE A 74 -11.16 -3.94 -5.82
C ILE A 74 -10.95 -3.86 -4.32
N LEU A 75 -10.71 -2.67 -3.81
CA LEU A 75 -10.56 -2.41 -2.38
C LEU A 75 -11.91 -2.53 -1.65
N GLU A 76 -11.88 -3.19 -0.50
CA GLU A 76 -13.02 -3.29 0.41
C GLU A 76 -13.38 -1.91 1.02
N PRO A 77 -14.63 -1.71 1.48
CA PRO A 77 -15.15 -0.41 1.87
C PRO A 77 -14.29 0.35 2.87
N ASP A 78 -13.87 -0.29 3.96
CA ASP A 78 -13.10 0.36 5.02
C ASP A 78 -11.71 0.81 4.53
N ALA A 79 -11.08 -0.02 3.69
CA ALA A 79 -9.78 0.26 3.12
C ALA A 79 -9.86 1.39 2.08
N PHE A 80 -10.88 1.36 1.23
CA PHE A 80 -11.07 2.36 0.19
C PHE A 80 -11.49 3.71 0.77
N GLU A 81 -12.43 3.74 1.72
CA GLU A 81 -12.83 4.98 2.40
C GLU A 81 -11.64 5.66 3.08
N SER A 82 -10.82 4.88 3.82
CA SER A 82 -9.61 5.40 4.48
C SER A 82 -8.63 6.00 3.48
N LEU A 83 -8.46 5.36 2.32
CA LEU A 83 -7.60 5.84 1.25
C LEU A 83 -8.14 7.14 0.64
N VAL A 84 -9.43 7.18 0.30
CA VAL A 84 -10.10 8.38 -0.23
C VAL A 84 -9.97 9.55 0.73
N GLN A 85 -10.21 9.33 2.03
CA GLN A 85 -10.03 10.38 3.04
C GLN A 85 -8.60 10.90 3.11
N ALA A 86 -7.60 10.02 3.04
CA ALA A 86 -6.20 10.41 3.04
C ALA A 86 -5.85 11.32 1.84
N TYR A 87 -6.32 10.95 0.64
CA TYR A 87 -6.11 11.75 -0.57
C TYR A 87 -6.87 13.08 -0.52
N MET A 88 -8.12 13.10 -0.07
CA MET A 88 -8.90 14.34 0.10
C MET A 88 -8.25 15.29 1.11
N ASN A 89 -7.70 14.76 2.21
CA ASN A 89 -6.94 15.56 3.18
C ASN A 89 -5.63 16.12 2.60
N ALA A 90 -4.95 15.37 1.76
CA ALA A 90 -3.74 15.83 1.09
C ALA A 90 -4.07 16.89 0.03
N GLU A 91 -5.17 16.71 -0.73
CA GLU A 91 -5.66 17.67 -1.71
C GLU A 91 -6.05 18.99 -1.05
N SER A 92 -6.72 18.96 0.10
CA SER A 92 -7.09 20.17 0.85
C SER A 92 -5.87 21.02 1.26
N LYS A 93 -4.70 20.38 1.35
CA LYS A 93 -3.40 21.01 1.65
C LYS A 93 -2.61 21.35 0.38
N ASN A 94 -3.19 21.19 -0.80
CA ASN A 94 -2.54 21.36 -2.12
C ASN A 94 -1.28 20.48 -2.30
N LEU A 95 -1.24 19.30 -1.69
CA LEU A 95 -0.11 18.38 -1.81
C LEU A 95 -0.27 17.42 -2.99
N VAL A 96 -1.51 17.09 -3.35
CA VAL A 96 -1.88 16.18 -4.45
C VAL A 96 -3.13 16.69 -5.14
N GLU A 97 -3.34 16.28 -6.38
CA GLU A 97 -4.62 16.40 -7.08
C GLU A 97 -5.24 15.01 -7.19
N CYS A 98 -6.54 14.90 -6.92
CA CYS A 98 -7.25 13.65 -7.10
C CYS A 98 -8.71 13.87 -7.51
N VAL A 99 -9.26 12.87 -8.20
CA VAL A 99 -10.67 12.87 -8.63
C VAL A 99 -11.30 11.54 -8.25
N LEU A 100 -12.46 11.62 -7.58
CA LEU A 100 -13.28 10.45 -7.29
C LEU A 100 -14.35 10.32 -8.37
N VAL A 101 -14.43 9.15 -8.99
CA VAL A 101 -15.38 8.85 -10.06
C VAL A 101 -16.25 7.68 -9.62
N LYS A 102 -17.55 7.86 -9.62
CA LYS A 102 -18.52 6.80 -9.35
C LYS A 102 -18.75 6.00 -10.64
N VAL A 103 -18.84 4.67 -10.51
CA VAL A 103 -19.18 3.77 -11.61
C VAL A 103 -20.58 3.23 -11.37
N ASP A 104 -21.49 3.47 -12.31
CA ASP A 104 -22.89 3.07 -12.22
C ASP A 104 -23.06 1.66 -12.83
N ILE A 105 -22.85 0.65 -12.00
CA ILE A 105 -23.03 -0.77 -12.37
C ILE A 105 -23.62 -1.56 -11.19
N PRO A 106 -24.36 -2.64 -11.46
CA PRO A 106 -24.84 -3.54 -10.42
C PRO A 106 -23.67 -4.31 -9.77
N LYS A 107 -23.84 -4.67 -8.50
CA LYS A 107 -22.79 -5.35 -7.70
C LYS A 107 -22.33 -6.67 -8.29
N GLU A 108 -23.20 -7.36 -8.97
CA GLU A 108 -22.92 -8.65 -9.62
C GLU A 108 -21.87 -8.54 -10.74
N GLN A 109 -21.67 -7.33 -11.27
CA GLN A 109 -20.71 -7.04 -12.33
C GLN A 109 -19.37 -6.49 -11.84
N TYR A 110 -19.16 -6.32 -10.53
CA TYR A 110 -17.91 -5.77 -10.00
C TYR A 110 -16.69 -6.61 -10.39
N ARG A 111 -16.82 -7.93 -10.40
CA ARG A 111 -15.74 -8.82 -10.83
C ARG A 111 -15.44 -8.70 -12.33
N GLU A 112 -16.47 -8.56 -13.14
CA GLU A 112 -16.32 -8.40 -14.57
C GLU A 112 -15.60 -7.09 -14.92
N ILE A 113 -15.94 -6.00 -14.23
CA ILE A 113 -15.26 -4.71 -14.44
C ILE A 113 -13.81 -4.76 -14.00
N ASP A 114 -13.48 -5.45 -12.92
CA ASP A 114 -12.13 -5.63 -12.44
C ASP A 114 -11.26 -6.32 -13.52
N GLU A 115 -11.72 -7.44 -14.05
CA GLU A 115 -11.03 -8.18 -15.12
C GLU A 115 -10.85 -7.34 -16.41
N HIS A 116 -11.85 -6.51 -16.77
CA HIS A 116 -11.81 -5.72 -18.02
C HIS A 116 -11.07 -4.38 -17.87
N MET A 117 -11.07 -3.78 -16.71
CA MET A 117 -10.65 -2.39 -16.51
C MET A 117 -9.37 -2.24 -15.71
N SER A 118 -8.91 -3.27 -14.97
CA SER A 118 -7.65 -3.20 -14.20
C SER A 118 -6.46 -2.81 -15.09
N GLY A 119 -6.37 -3.35 -16.28
CA GLY A 119 -5.34 -3.00 -17.26
C GLY A 119 -5.47 -1.61 -17.91
N GLN A 120 -6.55 -0.86 -17.65
CA GLN A 120 -6.80 0.49 -18.20
C GLN A 120 -6.59 1.60 -17.17
N LEU A 121 -6.50 1.25 -15.90
CA LEU A 121 -6.11 2.14 -14.82
C LEU A 121 -4.58 2.15 -14.69
N ARG A 122 -4.05 3.22 -14.11
CA ARG A 122 -2.62 3.29 -13.76
C ARG A 122 -2.40 2.55 -12.44
N ASP A 123 -1.19 2.08 -12.19
CA ASP A 123 -0.80 1.46 -10.92
C ASP A 123 -1.03 2.38 -9.70
N SER A 124 -1.13 3.69 -9.94
CA SER A 124 -1.42 4.70 -8.93
C SER A 124 -2.90 4.98 -8.71
N ASP A 125 -3.78 4.48 -9.55
CA ASP A 125 -5.23 4.65 -9.44
C ASP A 125 -5.82 3.46 -8.69
N TYR A 126 -6.93 3.67 -7.99
CA TYR A 126 -7.51 2.64 -7.14
C TYR A 126 -8.97 2.44 -7.47
N LEU A 127 -9.37 1.18 -7.57
CA LEU A 127 -10.76 0.77 -7.69
C LEU A 127 -11.24 0.25 -6.33
N GLY A 128 -12.40 0.69 -5.87
CA GLY A 128 -12.88 0.27 -4.55
C GLY A 128 -14.35 0.52 -4.31
N ILE A 129 -14.88 -0.14 -3.32
CA ILE A 129 -16.27 -0.01 -2.89
C ILE A 129 -16.32 1.03 -1.76
N MET A 130 -17.27 1.97 -1.82
CA MET A 130 -17.53 2.89 -0.70
C MET A 130 -18.56 2.28 0.26
N PRO A 131 -18.68 2.81 1.50
CA PRO A 131 -19.67 2.32 2.46
C PRO A 131 -21.14 2.38 1.99
N ASP A 132 -21.43 3.19 0.97
CA ASP A 132 -22.73 3.22 0.29
C ASP A 132 -22.99 1.98 -0.59
N GLY A 133 -21.98 1.12 -0.73
CA GLY A 133 -22.00 -0.11 -1.50
C GLY A 133 -21.88 0.10 -3.00
N ASN A 134 -21.55 1.30 -3.48
CA ASN A 134 -21.26 1.57 -4.88
C ASN A 134 -19.77 1.46 -5.19
N LEU A 135 -19.44 1.21 -6.46
CA LEU A 135 -18.07 1.14 -6.95
C LEU A 135 -17.57 2.53 -7.34
N TYR A 136 -16.34 2.83 -6.96
CA TYR A 136 -15.67 4.08 -7.28
C TYR A 136 -14.24 3.87 -7.75
N ILE A 137 -13.74 4.84 -8.51
CA ILE A 137 -12.34 4.93 -8.91
C ILE A 137 -11.76 6.18 -8.28
N LEU A 138 -10.65 6.04 -7.58
CA LEU A 138 -9.84 7.16 -7.12
C LEU A 138 -8.70 7.37 -8.12
N LEU A 139 -8.81 8.41 -8.92
CA LEU A 139 -7.76 8.84 -9.86
C LEU A 139 -6.78 9.74 -9.13
N THR A 140 -5.53 9.34 -9.03
CA THR A 140 -4.49 10.09 -8.35
C THR A 140 -3.66 10.92 -9.32
N ASN A 141 -3.12 12.05 -8.84
CA ASN A 141 -2.36 13.01 -9.67
C ASN A 141 -3.09 13.35 -10.99
N THR A 142 -4.40 13.56 -10.88
CA THR A 142 -5.29 13.75 -12.02
C THR A 142 -6.18 14.95 -11.79
N THR A 143 -6.21 15.88 -12.76
CA THR A 143 -7.15 17.02 -12.77
C THR A 143 -8.55 16.56 -13.24
N ARG A 144 -9.57 17.36 -12.97
CA ARG A 144 -10.94 17.09 -13.45
C ARG A 144 -11.01 17.00 -14.98
N GLU A 145 -10.28 17.85 -15.68
CA GLU A 145 -10.23 17.82 -17.15
C GLU A 145 -9.61 16.51 -17.66
N SER A 146 -8.57 16.01 -16.97
CA SER A 146 -7.92 14.76 -17.34
C SER A 146 -8.76 13.51 -16.97
N ALA A 147 -9.59 13.61 -15.95
CA ALA A 147 -10.49 12.53 -15.54
C ALA A 147 -11.53 12.17 -16.62
N VAL A 148 -11.93 13.15 -17.46
CA VAL A 148 -12.84 12.93 -18.59
C VAL A 148 -12.32 11.86 -19.54
N ILE A 149 -11.01 11.80 -19.76
CA ILE A 149 -10.38 10.78 -20.64
C ILE A 149 -10.61 9.37 -20.08
N VAL A 150 -10.54 9.22 -18.77
CA VAL A 150 -10.79 7.93 -18.11
C VAL A 150 -12.28 7.59 -18.19
N GLN A 151 -13.15 8.56 -17.93
CA GLN A 151 -14.61 8.37 -18.06
C GLN A 151 -14.98 7.92 -19.47
N GLU A 152 -14.46 8.57 -20.51
CA GLU A 152 -14.71 8.18 -21.91
C GLU A 152 -14.26 6.74 -22.22
N ARG A 153 -13.16 6.26 -21.59
CA ARG A 153 -12.73 4.86 -21.74
C ARG A 153 -13.73 3.89 -21.11
N PHE A 154 -14.23 4.21 -19.93
CA PHE A 154 -15.24 3.41 -19.25
C PHE A 154 -16.55 3.40 -20.03
N GLU A 155 -17.00 4.54 -20.53
CA GLU A 155 -18.22 4.65 -21.35
C GLU A 155 -18.12 3.86 -22.66
N LYS A 156 -16.96 3.86 -23.33
CA LYS A 156 -16.72 3.03 -24.53
C LYS A 156 -16.83 1.53 -24.27
N ASN A 157 -16.57 1.11 -23.02
CA ASN A 157 -16.75 -0.27 -22.59
C ASN A 157 -18.15 -0.54 -22.00
N GLY A 158 -19.05 0.43 -22.08
CA GLY A 158 -20.43 0.28 -21.64
C GLY A 158 -20.69 0.63 -20.16
N TYR A 159 -19.69 1.14 -19.45
CA TYR A 159 -19.80 1.53 -18.04
C TYR A 159 -20.06 3.03 -17.92
N LYS A 160 -21.19 3.40 -17.32
CA LYS A 160 -21.50 4.80 -17.04
C LYS A 160 -20.70 5.26 -15.83
N THR A 161 -20.16 6.46 -15.92
CA THR A 161 -19.35 7.04 -14.84
C THR A 161 -19.76 8.48 -14.55
N GLU A 162 -19.60 8.90 -13.30
CA GLU A 162 -19.91 10.25 -12.86
C GLU A 162 -18.78 10.75 -11.94
N CYS A 163 -18.23 11.94 -12.21
CA CYS A 163 -17.32 12.60 -11.28
C CYS A 163 -18.09 13.05 -10.05
N VAL A 164 -17.66 12.61 -8.88
CA VAL A 164 -18.25 13.03 -7.62
C VAL A 164 -17.75 14.43 -7.30
N GLU A 165 -18.66 15.38 -7.17
CA GLU A 165 -18.33 16.68 -6.60
C GLU A 165 -17.94 16.50 -5.13
N LYS A 166 -16.93 17.26 -4.68
CA LYS A 166 -16.31 17.13 -3.34
C LYS A 166 -17.36 16.81 -2.30
N MET A 167 -17.42 15.56 -1.89
CA MET A 167 -18.24 15.16 -0.78
C MET A 167 -17.79 15.96 0.44
N ALA A 168 -18.69 16.77 0.99
CA ALA A 168 -18.62 17.15 2.38
C ALA A 168 -18.62 15.82 3.16
N VAL A 169 -17.44 15.37 3.59
CA VAL A 169 -17.30 14.22 4.46
C VAL A 169 -18.12 14.53 5.69
N CYS A 170 -19.27 13.89 5.80
CA CYS A 170 -20.08 13.96 6.99
C CYS A 170 -19.26 13.39 8.14
N HIS A 171 -18.66 14.27 8.94
CA HIS A 171 -18.21 13.95 10.27
C HIS A 171 -19.43 13.42 11.04
N LYS A 172 -19.52 12.12 11.19
CA LYS A 172 -20.26 11.56 12.30
C LYS A 172 -19.35 11.69 13.52
N GLU A 173 -19.70 12.67 14.38
CA GLU A 173 -19.24 12.73 15.77
C GLU A 173 -19.57 11.43 16.50
#